data_bcb2e05c23ab56166c00cc4d5a865aa2
#
_entry.id   bcb2e05c23ab56166c00cc4d5a865aa2
#
_cell.length_a   1.000
_cell.length_b   1.000
_cell.length_c   1.000
_cell.angle_alpha   90.00
_cell.angle_beta   90.00
_cell.angle_gamma   90.00
#
_symmetry.space_group_name_H-M   'P 1'
#
loop_
_entity.id
_entity.type
_entity.pdbx_description
1 polymer ?
#
loop_
_entity_poly.entity_id
_entity_poly.type
_entity_poly.pdbx_seq_one_letter_code
_entity_poly.pdbx_strand_id
1 'polypeptide(L)'
;MIYGKPLLLAGCAVIVLTGLAWTADRFFVGDGIRQETNDAYVTADFTTVAPKVSGRIDRVRAEDNEYVHAGEELAHIEDDDYRAALGAAHGDTAAVQGDVDNLQALLERQGSIVDAAKYTVQSDEAALVFARQNAARYRNLSAGGASTIEQQQGAEARQLEAVAALARDKAQTSTAEQQVAVLKAQLEKAQGALLKAQSAEHQAELNLSYCTIPAPVDGVVGERGVRVGAYVHPGTGLLAVVPVRKAYVLANFQETQLTKVQTGQSATIWVDTFPGHPLKAHVDSLAPATGVAFAAIQPDNATGNFTKVVQRVPVKLTFDPGQPLAEKVRVGMSVEARIDTSSTPEGIHSHDARYLWK
;
A
#
# COMPACT_ATOMS: atom_id res chain seq x y z
N MET A 1 39.27 58.85 -66.76
CA MET A 1 38.12 58.01 -66.47
C MET A 1 38.57 56.55 -66.20
N ILE A 2 39.24 56.21 -65.07
CA ILE A 2 39.63 54.84 -64.75
C ILE A 2 39.68 54.71 -63.22
N TYR A 3 38.59 54.99 -62.54
CA TYR A 3 38.51 54.71 -61.04
C TYR A 3 37.25 54.03 -60.60
N GLY A 4 36.43 53.44 -61.50
CA GLY A 4 35.16 52.79 -61.12
C GLY A 4 35.20 51.29 -60.90
N LYS A 5 36.25 50.56 -61.33
CA LYS A 5 36.29 49.08 -61.28
C LYS A 5 36.68 48.46 -59.92
N PRO A 6 37.60 49.03 -59.09
CA PRO A 6 37.97 48.41 -57.82
C PRO A 6 36.86 48.52 -56.74
N LEU A 7 35.99 49.55 -56.79
CA LEU A 7 34.94 49.77 -55.84
C LEU A 7 33.78 48.74 -55.99
N LEU A 8 33.47 48.37 -57.24
CA LEU A 8 32.45 47.33 -57.54
C LEU A 8 32.92 45.96 -57.16
N LEU A 9 34.18 45.61 -57.33
CA LEU A 9 34.75 44.34 -56.89
C LEU A 9 34.82 44.21 -55.36
N ALA A 10 35.12 45.32 -54.67
CA ALA A 10 35.10 45.34 -53.19
C ALA A 10 33.67 45.16 -52.61
N GLY A 11 32.65 45.77 -53.24
CA GLY A 11 31.25 45.60 -52.85
C GLY A 11 30.73 44.19 -53.08
N CYS A 12 31.09 43.57 -54.21
CA CYS A 12 30.73 42.12 -54.43
C CYS A 12 31.41 41.16 -53.44
N ALA A 13 32.67 41.41 -53.08
CA ALA A 13 33.40 40.59 -52.11
C ALA A 13 32.79 40.69 -50.70
N VAL A 14 32.33 41.86 -50.27
CA VAL A 14 31.64 42.05 -49.00
C VAL A 14 30.29 41.31 -48.97
N ILE A 15 29.52 41.38 -50.07
CA ILE A 15 28.23 40.69 -50.18
C ILE A 15 28.42 39.14 -50.15
N VAL A 16 29.46 38.64 -50.82
CA VAL A 16 29.78 37.20 -50.81
C VAL A 16 30.28 36.78 -49.44
N LEU A 17 31.10 37.55 -48.74
CA LEU A 17 31.59 37.26 -47.41
C LEU A 17 30.46 37.29 -46.33
N THR A 18 29.55 38.29 -46.43
CA THR A 18 28.39 38.40 -45.58
C THR A 18 27.38 37.26 -45.85
N GLY A 19 27.18 36.86 -47.12
CA GLY A 19 26.39 35.71 -47.50
C GLY A 19 26.98 34.40 -47.01
N LEU A 20 28.30 34.22 -47.15
CA LEU A 20 29.02 33.04 -46.58
C LEU A 20 29.01 33.01 -45.07
N ALA A 21 29.17 34.14 -44.40
CA ALA A 21 29.07 34.23 -42.94
C ALA A 21 27.65 33.92 -42.46
N TRP A 22 26.62 34.41 -43.15
CA TRP A 22 25.22 34.14 -42.83
C TRP A 22 24.82 32.67 -43.08
N THR A 23 25.33 32.05 -44.15
CA THR A 23 25.12 30.62 -44.41
C THR A 23 25.93 29.72 -43.45
N ALA A 24 27.16 30.13 -43.11
CA ALA A 24 27.96 29.43 -42.11
C ALA A 24 27.34 29.51 -40.72
N ASP A 25 26.84 30.66 -40.29
CA ASP A 25 26.13 30.84 -39.04
C ASP A 25 24.88 29.94 -38.98
N ARG A 26 24.13 29.86 -40.08
CA ARG A 26 22.95 29.03 -40.16
C ARG A 26 23.24 27.51 -40.21
N PHE A 27 24.39 27.12 -40.80
CA PHE A 27 24.79 25.71 -40.93
C PHE A 27 25.58 25.17 -39.72
N PHE A 28 26.43 25.99 -39.10
CA PHE A 28 27.32 25.56 -38.03
C PHE A 28 26.84 25.91 -36.62
N VAL A 29 26.02 26.93 -36.44
CA VAL A 29 25.50 27.38 -35.13
C VAL A 29 24.09 26.84 -34.88
N GLY A 30 23.29 26.60 -35.92
CA GLY A 30 21.88 26.19 -35.78
C GLY A 30 21.68 24.75 -35.32
N ASP A 31 22.50 23.81 -35.80
CA ASP A 31 22.26 22.35 -35.56
C ASP A 31 22.79 21.85 -34.22
N GLY A 32 23.64 22.60 -33.52
CA GLY A 32 24.22 22.17 -32.24
C GLY A 32 23.48 22.61 -30.98
N ILE A 33 22.54 23.59 -31.12
CA ILE A 33 21.84 24.21 -29.99
C ILE A 33 20.41 23.69 -29.83
N ARG A 34 19.84 23.13 -30.90
CA ARG A 34 18.46 22.60 -30.88
C ARG A 34 18.46 21.18 -31.36
N GLN A 35 17.89 20.30 -30.54
CA GLN A 35 17.71 18.88 -30.88
C GLN A 35 16.22 18.64 -31.15
N GLU A 36 15.91 18.04 -32.29
CA GLU A 36 14.53 17.88 -32.75
C GLU A 36 14.28 16.43 -33.14
N THR A 37 13.08 15.93 -32.80
CA THR A 37 12.61 14.61 -33.21
C THR A 37 11.12 14.64 -33.53
N ASN A 38 10.74 13.94 -34.59
CA ASN A 38 9.34 13.67 -34.93
C ASN A 38 8.89 12.29 -34.49
N ASP A 39 9.78 11.52 -33.84
CA ASP A 39 9.45 10.22 -33.23
C ASP A 39 9.13 10.44 -31.75
N ALA A 40 8.02 11.10 -31.51
CA ALA A 40 7.55 11.42 -30.18
C ALA A 40 6.02 11.26 -30.10
N TYR A 41 5.56 10.79 -28.95
CA TYR A 41 4.13 10.59 -28.70
C TYR A 41 3.78 10.91 -27.26
N VAL A 42 2.54 11.32 -27.08
CA VAL A 42 1.97 11.56 -25.76
C VAL A 42 1.66 10.24 -25.10
N THR A 43 2.06 10.09 -23.85
CA THR A 43 1.73 8.94 -23.03
C THR A 43 1.29 9.37 -21.62
N ALA A 44 0.70 8.47 -20.86
CA ALA A 44 0.40 8.63 -19.45
C ALA A 44 0.42 7.26 -18.79
N ASP A 45 0.71 7.25 -17.50
CA ASP A 45 0.68 6.01 -16.71
C ASP A 45 -0.78 5.71 -16.34
N PHE A 46 -1.48 5.01 -17.23
CA PHE A 46 -2.86 4.63 -17.00
C PHE A 46 -2.96 3.36 -16.13
N THR A 47 -4.06 3.26 -15.39
CA THR A 47 -4.32 2.11 -14.52
C THR A 47 -5.50 1.31 -15.06
N THR A 48 -5.27 0.03 -15.34
CA THR A 48 -6.36 -0.91 -15.61
C THR A 48 -7.01 -1.31 -14.30
N VAL A 49 -8.30 -1.05 -14.19
CA VAL A 49 -9.11 -1.39 -13.02
C VAL A 49 -9.60 -2.82 -13.14
N ALA A 50 -9.35 -3.63 -12.10
CA ALA A 50 -9.77 -5.01 -12.02
C ALA A 50 -10.43 -5.29 -10.66
N PRO A 51 -11.43 -6.19 -10.59
CA PRO A 51 -12.08 -6.55 -9.34
C PRO A 51 -11.14 -7.42 -8.48
N LYS A 52 -11.35 -7.39 -7.17
CA LYS A 52 -10.67 -8.26 -6.20
C LYS A 52 -11.48 -9.49 -5.84
N VAL A 53 -12.80 -9.47 -6.13
CA VAL A 53 -13.74 -10.56 -5.86
C VAL A 53 -14.49 -10.95 -7.13
N SER A 54 -15.02 -12.17 -7.18
CA SER A 54 -15.79 -12.66 -8.32
C SER A 54 -17.26 -12.30 -8.14
N GLY A 55 -17.98 -12.10 -9.22
CA GLY A 55 -19.43 -11.95 -9.18
C GLY A 55 -20.00 -11.37 -10.45
N ARG A 56 -21.31 -11.19 -10.45
CA ARG A 56 -22.03 -10.58 -11.56
C ARG A 56 -22.06 -9.07 -11.36
N ILE A 57 -21.76 -8.32 -12.41
CA ILE A 57 -21.91 -6.85 -12.41
C ILE A 57 -23.41 -6.49 -12.43
N ASP A 58 -23.89 -5.81 -11.41
CA ASP A 58 -25.28 -5.30 -11.34
C ASP A 58 -25.38 -3.87 -11.87
N ARG A 59 -24.34 -3.04 -11.68
CA ARG A 59 -24.27 -1.66 -12.13
C ARG A 59 -22.92 -1.30 -12.69
N VAL A 60 -22.94 -0.47 -13.75
CA VAL A 60 -21.78 0.24 -14.27
C VAL A 60 -22.15 1.71 -14.34
N ARG A 61 -21.47 2.54 -13.57
CA ARG A 61 -21.74 4.00 -13.52
C ARG A 61 -20.88 4.76 -14.52
N ALA A 62 -19.64 4.31 -14.70
CA ALA A 62 -18.69 4.98 -15.57
C ALA A 62 -19.03 4.77 -17.05
N GLU A 63 -19.10 5.86 -17.81
CA GLU A 63 -19.23 5.84 -19.26
C GLU A 63 -17.88 5.99 -19.98
N ASP A 64 -17.84 5.59 -21.25
CA ASP A 64 -16.64 5.78 -22.08
C ASP A 64 -16.36 7.27 -22.26
N ASN A 65 -15.10 7.68 -22.06
CA ASN A 65 -14.60 9.05 -22.15
C ASN A 65 -15.11 10.01 -21.05
N GLU A 66 -15.75 9.50 -20.02
CA GLU A 66 -16.18 10.27 -18.85
C GLU A 66 -14.98 10.59 -17.94
N TYR A 67 -14.96 11.79 -17.35
CA TYR A 67 -13.98 12.14 -16.34
C TYR A 67 -14.47 11.68 -14.96
N VAL A 68 -13.63 10.94 -14.25
CA VAL A 68 -13.92 10.38 -12.94
C VAL A 68 -12.90 10.85 -11.90
N HIS A 69 -13.34 10.98 -10.66
CA HIS A 69 -12.51 11.32 -9.52
C HIS A 69 -12.04 10.06 -8.77
N ALA A 70 -10.85 10.15 -8.17
CA ALA A 70 -10.35 9.08 -7.32
C ALA A 70 -11.36 8.74 -6.20
N GLY A 71 -11.65 7.45 -6.03
CA GLY A 71 -12.66 6.96 -5.08
C GLY A 71 -14.10 6.93 -5.60
N GLU A 72 -14.37 7.49 -6.78
CA GLU A 72 -15.70 7.43 -7.41
C GLU A 72 -16.03 6.00 -7.85
N GLU A 73 -17.28 5.57 -7.63
CA GLU A 73 -17.75 4.24 -7.99
C GLU A 73 -17.86 4.09 -9.51
N LEU A 74 -17.06 3.20 -10.08
CA LEU A 74 -17.07 2.90 -11.52
C LEU A 74 -18.02 1.77 -11.88
N ALA A 75 -18.05 0.73 -11.07
CA ALA A 75 -18.90 -0.44 -11.24
C ALA A 75 -19.20 -1.08 -9.89
N HIS A 76 -20.26 -1.88 -9.83
CA HIS A 76 -20.66 -2.60 -8.65
C HIS A 76 -20.93 -4.07 -9.00
N ILE A 77 -20.44 -4.96 -8.15
CA ILE A 77 -20.71 -6.39 -8.20
C ILE A 77 -21.88 -6.68 -7.27
N GLU A 78 -22.79 -7.54 -7.70
CA GLU A 78 -23.92 -8.01 -6.87
C GLU A 78 -23.40 -8.53 -5.54
N ASP A 79 -23.89 -7.94 -4.43
CA ASP A 79 -23.29 -8.09 -3.12
C ASP A 79 -24.10 -8.93 -2.12
N ASP A 80 -25.24 -9.48 -2.57
CA ASP A 80 -26.18 -10.21 -1.70
C ASP A 80 -25.50 -11.43 -1.01
N ASP A 81 -24.69 -12.20 -1.75
CA ASP A 81 -23.94 -13.33 -1.20
C ASP A 81 -22.89 -12.87 -0.18
N TYR A 82 -22.23 -11.75 -0.44
CA TYR A 82 -21.21 -11.18 0.45
C TYR A 82 -21.82 -10.59 1.72
N ARG A 83 -23.02 -9.99 1.63
CA ARG A 83 -23.81 -9.54 2.79
C ARG A 83 -24.26 -10.70 3.65
N ALA A 84 -24.71 -11.78 3.02
CA ALA A 84 -25.11 -13.00 3.74
C ALA A 84 -23.89 -13.63 4.45
N ALA A 85 -22.73 -13.70 3.80
CA ALA A 85 -21.49 -14.18 4.38
C ALA A 85 -21.02 -13.31 5.57
N LEU A 86 -21.11 -11.98 5.47
CA LEU A 86 -20.81 -11.07 6.57
C LEU A 86 -21.77 -11.29 7.75
N GLY A 87 -23.08 -11.41 7.46
CA GLY A 87 -24.09 -11.71 8.50
C GLY A 87 -23.82 -13.02 9.24
N ALA A 88 -23.41 -14.07 8.54
CA ALA A 88 -23.02 -15.35 9.15
C ALA A 88 -21.78 -15.19 10.04
N ALA A 89 -20.72 -14.54 9.53
CA ALA A 89 -19.49 -14.31 10.29
C ALA A 89 -19.73 -13.44 11.55
N HIS A 90 -20.59 -12.44 11.45
CA HIS A 90 -21.02 -11.62 12.59
C HIS A 90 -21.75 -12.47 13.65
N GLY A 91 -22.66 -13.36 13.21
CA GLY A 91 -23.34 -14.29 14.10
C GLY A 91 -22.37 -15.22 14.83
N ASP A 92 -21.38 -15.76 14.13
CA ASP A 92 -20.33 -16.61 14.70
C ASP A 92 -19.49 -15.85 15.76
N THR A 93 -19.10 -14.61 15.45
CA THR A 93 -18.37 -13.74 16.41
C THR A 93 -19.20 -13.50 17.65
N ALA A 94 -20.50 -13.19 17.53
CA ALA A 94 -21.40 -12.96 18.65
C ALA A 94 -21.56 -14.23 19.52
N ALA A 95 -21.65 -15.41 18.91
CA ALA A 95 -21.74 -16.68 19.63
C ALA A 95 -20.47 -16.96 20.45
N VAL A 96 -19.29 -16.82 19.84
CA VAL A 96 -18.00 -17.03 20.53
C VAL A 96 -17.75 -15.96 21.61
N GLN A 97 -18.20 -14.72 21.41
CA GLN A 97 -18.17 -13.69 22.45
C GLN A 97 -18.99 -14.10 23.66
N GLY A 98 -20.20 -14.68 23.45
CA GLY A 98 -21.02 -15.23 24.53
C GLY A 98 -20.32 -16.36 25.31
N ASP A 99 -19.51 -17.18 24.65
CA ASP A 99 -18.71 -18.22 25.33
C ASP A 99 -17.63 -17.59 26.24
N VAL A 100 -16.96 -16.52 25.76
CA VAL A 100 -15.98 -15.76 26.56
C VAL A 100 -16.64 -15.14 27.77
N ASP A 101 -17.80 -14.50 27.62
CA ASP A 101 -18.54 -13.85 28.70
C ASP A 101 -19.00 -14.88 29.74
N ASN A 102 -19.47 -16.06 29.31
CA ASN A 102 -19.85 -17.17 30.19
C ASN A 102 -18.65 -17.66 31.00
N LEU A 103 -17.48 -17.86 30.35
CA LEU A 103 -16.26 -18.31 31.07
C LEU A 103 -15.75 -17.26 32.05
N GLN A 104 -15.89 -15.96 31.74
CA GLN A 104 -15.56 -14.87 32.67
C GLN A 104 -16.47 -14.93 33.91
N ALA A 105 -17.76 -15.09 33.74
CA ALA A 105 -18.72 -15.24 34.84
C ALA A 105 -18.43 -16.48 35.70
N LEU A 106 -18.07 -17.60 35.05
CA LEU A 106 -17.66 -18.84 35.76
C LEU A 106 -16.38 -18.62 36.56
N LEU A 107 -15.41 -17.89 36.04
CA LEU A 107 -14.16 -17.59 36.72
C LEU A 107 -14.41 -16.69 37.95
N GLU A 108 -15.25 -15.70 37.83
CA GLU A 108 -15.65 -14.82 38.95
C GLU A 108 -16.36 -15.59 40.06
N ARG A 109 -17.33 -16.46 39.67
CA ARG A 109 -17.98 -17.37 40.63
C ARG A 109 -16.98 -18.28 41.35
N GLN A 110 -16.01 -18.85 40.61
CA GLN A 110 -14.98 -19.70 41.20
C GLN A 110 -14.08 -18.94 42.17
N GLY A 111 -13.80 -17.65 41.92
CA GLY A 111 -13.11 -16.78 42.86
C GLY A 111 -13.85 -16.72 44.22
N SER A 112 -15.16 -16.51 44.19
CA SER A 112 -15.99 -16.49 45.40
C SER A 112 -15.97 -17.85 46.16
N ILE A 113 -15.91 -18.95 45.42
CA ILE A 113 -15.79 -20.33 46.05
C ILE A 113 -14.41 -20.45 46.72
N VAL A 114 -13.34 -19.98 46.13
CA VAL A 114 -12.00 -19.99 46.73
C VAL A 114 -11.97 -19.15 48.01
N ASP A 115 -12.58 -17.98 48.01
CA ASP A 115 -12.64 -17.11 49.17
C ASP A 115 -13.43 -17.74 50.32
N ALA A 116 -14.59 -18.38 50.02
CA ALA A 116 -15.35 -19.11 51.00
C ALA A 116 -14.53 -20.28 51.63
N ALA A 117 -13.79 -21.03 50.81
CA ALA A 117 -12.91 -22.11 51.28
C ALA A 117 -11.77 -21.55 52.18
N LYS A 118 -11.19 -20.41 51.84
CA LYS A 118 -10.17 -19.75 52.67
C LYS A 118 -10.71 -19.29 54.03
N TYR A 119 -11.92 -18.77 54.08
CA TYR A 119 -12.55 -18.43 55.37
C TYR A 119 -12.84 -19.67 56.24
N THR A 120 -13.19 -20.82 55.62
CA THR A 120 -13.33 -22.10 56.35
C THR A 120 -11.99 -22.53 56.96
N VAL A 121 -10.90 -22.46 56.18
CA VAL A 121 -9.54 -22.76 56.69
C VAL A 121 -9.16 -21.80 57.84
N GLN A 122 -9.48 -20.52 57.75
CA GLN A 122 -9.23 -19.56 58.85
C GLN A 122 -10.00 -19.92 60.13
N SER A 123 -11.26 -20.37 59.99
CA SER A 123 -12.05 -20.88 61.12
C SER A 123 -11.41 -22.09 61.77
N ASP A 124 -10.97 -23.08 60.95
CA ASP A 124 -10.31 -24.28 61.46
C ASP A 124 -8.96 -24.02 62.09
N GLU A 125 -8.20 -23.06 61.61
CA GLU A 125 -6.96 -22.59 62.24
C GLU A 125 -7.21 -22.05 63.63
N ALA A 126 -8.26 -21.24 63.81
CA ALA A 126 -8.68 -20.75 65.12
C ALA A 126 -9.12 -21.87 66.06
N ALA A 127 -9.92 -22.84 65.53
CA ALA A 127 -10.36 -24.03 66.29
C ALA A 127 -9.17 -24.90 66.73
N LEU A 128 -8.19 -25.10 65.82
CA LEU A 128 -6.97 -25.85 66.17
C LEU A 128 -6.14 -25.18 67.24
N VAL A 129 -6.00 -23.83 67.22
CA VAL A 129 -5.30 -23.04 68.27
C VAL A 129 -5.97 -23.28 69.60
N PHE A 130 -7.30 -23.23 69.67
CA PHE A 130 -8.05 -23.51 70.90
C PHE A 130 -7.88 -24.96 71.41
N ALA A 131 -8.01 -25.97 70.50
CA ALA A 131 -7.84 -27.37 70.80
C ALA A 131 -6.41 -27.63 71.33
N ARG A 132 -5.37 -27.07 70.73
CA ARG A 132 -3.98 -27.19 71.22
C ARG A 132 -3.78 -26.63 72.63
N GLN A 133 -4.32 -25.43 72.90
CA GLN A 133 -4.24 -24.83 74.20
C GLN A 133 -4.96 -25.67 75.27
N ASN A 134 -6.13 -26.26 74.95
CA ASN A 134 -6.86 -27.14 75.80
C ASN A 134 -6.09 -28.45 76.07
N ALA A 135 -5.58 -29.13 75.05
CA ALA A 135 -4.78 -30.34 75.24
C ALA A 135 -3.56 -30.08 76.13
N ALA A 136 -2.83 -28.96 75.88
CA ALA A 136 -1.70 -28.59 76.76
C ALA A 136 -2.13 -28.34 78.22
N ARG A 137 -3.28 -27.67 78.44
CA ARG A 137 -3.84 -27.42 79.75
C ARG A 137 -4.16 -28.70 80.49
N TYR A 138 -4.93 -29.57 79.88
CA TYR A 138 -5.32 -30.86 80.50
C TYR A 138 -4.13 -31.78 80.72
N ARG A 139 -3.13 -31.80 79.90
CA ARG A 139 -1.86 -32.51 80.10
C ARG A 139 -1.14 -32.03 81.36
N ASN A 140 -1.05 -30.72 81.57
CA ASN A 140 -0.44 -30.14 82.79
C ASN A 140 -1.26 -30.39 84.07
N LEU A 141 -2.59 -30.33 83.97
CA LEU A 141 -3.48 -30.60 85.09
C LEU A 141 -3.44 -32.06 85.46
N SER A 142 -3.38 -33.01 84.52
CA SER A 142 -3.24 -34.45 84.75
C SER A 142 -1.90 -34.82 85.43
N ALA A 143 -0.78 -34.18 84.97
CA ALA A 143 0.54 -34.35 85.56
C ALA A 143 0.57 -33.85 87.04
N GLY A 144 -0.25 -32.80 87.34
CA GLY A 144 -0.44 -32.31 88.71
C GLY A 144 -1.52 -33.06 89.57
N GLY A 145 -2.14 -34.04 88.99
CA GLY A 145 -3.23 -34.86 89.67
C GLY A 145 -4.58 -34.13 89.75
N ALA A 146 -4.76 -32.98 89.03
CA ALA A 146 -5.96 -32.16 89.09
C ALA A 146 -6.99 -32.44 87.95
N SER A 147 -6.71 -33.43 87.06
CA SER A 147 -7.66 -33.90 86.04
C SER A 147 -7.51 -35.45 85.83
N THR A 148 -8.53 -36.07 85.21
CA THR A 148 -8.50 -37.51 84.88
C THR A 148 -7.72 -37.76 83.56
N ILE A 149 -7.15 -39.01 83.40
CA ILE A 149 -6.48 -39.42 82.16
C ILE A 149 -7.46 -39.40 81.00
N GLU A 150 -8.72 -39.71 81.19
CA GLU A 150 -9.79 -39.69 80.20
C GLU A 150 -10.00 -38.23 79.65
N GLN A 151 -9.99 -37.20 80.52
CA GLN A 151 -10.12 -35.82 80.10
C GLN A 151 -8.93 -35.40 79.29
N GLN A 152 -7.72 -35.83 79.63
CA GLN A 152 -6.51 -35.56 78.84
C GLN A 152 -6.62 -36.22 77.46
N GLN A 153 -6.92 -37.49 77.40
CA GLN A 153 -7.07 -38.27 76.15
C GLN A 153 -8.17 -37.66 75.27
N GLY A 154 -9.29 -37.20 75.84
CA GLY A 154 -10.37 -36.54 75.14
C GLY A 154 -9.96 -35.22 74.57
N ALA A 155 -9.11 -34.43 75.23
CA ALA A 155 -8.58 -33.17 74.74
C ALA A 155 -7.53 -33.39 73.60
N GLU A 156 -6.70 -34.43 73.73
CA GLU A 156 -5.76 -34.84 72.70
C GLU A 156 -6.46 -35.36 71.42
N ALA A 157 -7.53 -36.15 71.61
CA ALA A 157 -8.33 -36.59 70.47
C ALA A 157 -8.96 -35.43 69.67
N ARG A 158 -9.54 -34.44 70.43
CA ARG A 158 -10.08 -33.19 69.77
C ARG A 158 -9.01 -32.39 69.07
N GLN A 159 -7.79 -32.36 69.58
CA GLN A 159 -6.68 -31.73 68.89
C GLN A 159 -6.36 -32.42 67.53
N LEU A 160 -6.31 -33.77 67.54
CA LEU A 160 -6.08 -34.57 66.34
C LEU A 160 -7.22 -34.39 65.31
N GLU A 161 -8.47 -34.32 65.76
CA GLU A 161 -9.64 -34.05 64.94
C GLU A 161 -9.53 -32.65 64.25
N ALA A 162 -9.13 -31.61 65.00
CA ALA A 162 -8.94 -30.27 64.48
C ALA A 162 -7.77 -30.22 63.47
N VAL A 163 -6.66 -30.95 63.67
CA VAL A 163 -5.57 -31.09 62.69
C VAL A 163 -6.08 -31.71 61.37
N ALA A 164 -6.86 -32.79 61.49
CA ALA A 164 -7.39 -33.49 60.33
C ALA A 164 -8.41 -32.65 59.55
N ALA A 165 -9.27 -31.86 60.24
CA ALA A 165 -10.22 -30.94 59.66
C ALA A 165 -9.50 -29.85 58.86
N LEU A 166 -8.51 -29.18 59.48
CA LEU A 166 -7.70 -28.17 58.82
C LEU A 166 -6.96 -28.71 57.59
N ALA A 167 -6.40 -29.92 57.68
CA ALA A 167 -5.71 -30.54 56.55
C ALA A 167 -6.67 -30.84 55.38
N ARG A 168 -7.88 -31.33 55.66
CA ARG A 168 -8.95 -31.56 54.69
C ARG A 168 -9.32 -30.25 53.97
N ASP A 169 -9.59 -29.17 54.73
CA ASP A 169 -10.11 -27.92 54.17
C ASP A 169 -9.03 -27.12 53.44
N LYS A 170 -7.74 -27.28 53.83
CA LYS A 170 -6.61 -26.82 53.03
C LYS A 170 -6.51 -27.56 51.69
N ALA A 171 -6.73 -28.87 51.67
CA ALA A 171 -6.75 -29.64 50.43
C ALA A 171 -7.93 -29.20 49.50
N GLN A 172 -9.09 -28.92 50.11
CA GLN A 172 -10.26 -28.44 49.39
C GLN A 172 -10.04 -27.05 48.79
N THR A 173 -9.38 -26.12 49.53
CA THR A 173 -8.97 -24.81 49.02
C THR A 173 -8.02 -24.96 47.86
N SER A 174 -7.01 -25.82 47.95
CA SER A 174 -6.09 -26.10 46.85
C SER A 174 -6.81 -26.62 45.59
N THR A 175 -7.80 -27.50 45.76
CA THR A 175 -8.63 -28.01 44.65
C THR A 175 -9.42 -26.87 44.00
N ALA A 176 -10.00 -25.96 44.80
CA ALA A 176 -10.74 -24.82 44.30
C ALA A 176 -9.83 -23.81 43.52
N GLU A 177 -8.59 -23.62 44.01
CA GLU A 177 -7.58 -22.78 43.34
C GLU A 177 -7.10 -23.43 42.01
N GLN A 178 -6.92 -24.75 41.96
CA GLN A 178 -6.59 -25.44 40.71
C GLN A 178 -7.69 -25.30 39.67
N GLN A 179 -8.96 -25.29 40.09
CA GLN A 179 -10.09 -25.05 39.18
C GLN A 179 -10.05 -23.65 38.58
N VAL A 180 -9.56 -22.63 39.29
CA VAL A 180 -9.31 -21.29 38.73
C VAL A 180 -8.30 -21.35 37.56
N ALA A 181 -7.22 -22.12 37.71
CA ALA A 181 -6.23 -22.30 36.65
C ALA A 181 -6.83 -22.99 35.41
N VAL A 182 -7.67 -23.98 35.60
CA VAL A 182 -8.38 -24.65 34.49
C VAL A 182 -9.31 -23.68 33.76
N LEU A 183 -10.11 -22.90 34.49
CA LEU A 183 -11.02 -21.91 33.90
C LEU A 183 -10.25 -20.78 33.17
N LYS A 184 -9.12 -20.34 33.71
CA LYS A 184 -8.23 -19.35 33.00
C LYS A 184 -7.73 -19.89 31.68
N ALA A 185 -7.25 -21.14 31.64
CA ALA A 185 -6.79 -21.76 30.40
C ALA A 185 -7.93 -21.94 29.38
N GLN A 186 -9.16 -22.25 29.84
CA GLN A 186 -10.35 -22.29 28.99
C GLN A 186 -10.73 -20.91 28.46
N LEU A 187 -10.65 -19.87 29.28
CA LEU A 187 -10.91 -18.50 28.90
C LEU A 187 -9.90 -18.02 27.83
N GLU A 188 -8.62 -18.30 28.02
CA GLU A 188 -7.57 -17.98 27.04
C GLU A 188 -7.83 -18.68 25.69
N LYS A 189 -8.22 -19.97 25.74
CA LYS A 189 -8.62 -20.70 24.53
C LYS A 189 -9.83 -20.05 23.84
N ALA A 190 -10.85 -19.64 24.60
CA ALA A 190 -12.05 -19.00 24.06
C ALA A 190 -11.72 -17.62 23.46
N GLN A 191 -10.83 -16.85 24.10
CA GLN A 191 -10.34 -15.58 23.56
C GLN A 191 -9.58 -15.77 22.23
N GLY A 192 -8.79 -16.83 22.11
CA GLY A 192 -8.16 -17.19 20.83
C GLY A 192 -9.19 -17.56 19.74
N ALA A 193 -10.27 -18.24 20.12
CA ALA A 193 -11.38 -18.54 19.20
C ALA A 193 -12.12 -17.27 18.78
N LEU A 194 -12.34 -16.34 19.71
CA LEU A 194 -12.94 -15.02 19.42
C LEU A 194 -12.12 -14.23 18.42
N LEU A 195 -10.80 -14.13 18.61
CA LEU A 195 -9.91 -13.45 17.67
C LEU A 195 -9.98 -14.07 16.27
N LYS A 196 -10.09 -15.40 16.18
CA LYS A 196 -10.26 -16.09 14.90
C LYS A 196 -11.59 -15.72 14.24
N ALA A 197 -12.70 -15.71 15.00
CA ALA A 197 -14.02 -15.34 14.50
C ALA A 197 -14.05 -13.88 14.01
N GLN A 198 -13.49 -12.95 14.78
CA GLN A 198 -13.35 -11.53 14.40
C GLN A 198 -12.53 -11.34 13.11
N SER A 199 -11.47 -12.14 12.94
CA SER A 199 -10.67 -12.12 11.72
C SER A 199 -11.45 -12.60 10.50
N ALA A 200 -12.33 -13.61 10.68
CA ALA A 200 -13.21 -14.10 9.61
C ALA A 200 -14.31 -13.09 9.27
N GLU A 201 -14.89 -12.41 10.27
CA GLU A 201 -15.84 -11.32 10.09
C GLU A 201 -15.21 -10.16 9.32
N HIS A 202 -14.02 -9.71 9.71
CA HIS A 202 -13.29 -8.67 9.00
C HIS A 202 -12.96 -9.06 7.56
N GLN A 203 -12.61 -10.32 7.28
CA GLN A 203 -12.40 -10.79 5.90
C GLN A 203 -13.69 -10.72 5.08
N ALA A 204 -14.83 -11.08 5.66
CA ALA A 204 -16.14 -10.98 5.00
C ALA A 204 -16.52 -9.50 4.73
N GLU A 205 -16.23 -8.60 5.66
CA GLU A 205 -16.40 -7.15 5.50
C GLU A 205 -15.55 -6.60 4.34
N LEU A 206 -14.27 -6.99 4.28
CA LEU A 206 -13.39 -6.61 3.17
C LEU A 206 -13.92 -7.14 1.84
N ASN A 207 -14.38 -8.38 1.78
CA ASN A 207 -14.93 -8.95 0.55
C ASN A 207 -16.18 -8.19 0.09
N LEU A 208 -17.05 -7.80 1.01
CA LEU A 208 -18.21 -6.94 0.72
C LEU A 208 -17.77 -5.57 0.21
N SER A 209 -16.77 -4.96 0.83
CA SER A 209 -16.24 -3.67 0.37
C SER A 209 -15.67 -3.72 -1.05
N TYR A 210 -15.13 -4.87 -1.46
CA TYR A 210 -14.58 -5.08 -2.81
C TYR A 210 -15.65 -5.26 -3.88
N CYS A 211 -16.92 -5.39 -3.52
CA CYS A 211 -18.03 -5.39 -4.48
C CYS A 211 -18.21 -4.00 -5.11
N THR A 212 -17.86 -2.94 -4.42
CA THR A 212 -17.79 -1.58 -5.00
C THR A 212 -16.41 -1.38 -5.60
N ILE A 213 -16.34 -1.04 -6.89
CA ILE A 213 -15.09 -0.86 -7.64
C ILE A 213 -14.88 0.63 -7.86
N PRO A 214 -14.00 1.28 -7.07
CA PRO A 214 -13.71 2.71 -7.20
C PRO A 214 -12.63 3.00 -8.22
N ALA A 215 -12.60 4.24 -8.71
CA ALA A 215 -11.50 4.78 -9.49
C ALA A 215 -10.24 4.90 -8.62
N PRO A 216 -9.08 4.38 -9.08
CA PRO A 216 -7.83 4.46 -8.32
C PRO A 216 -7.19 5.86 -8.35
N VAL A 217 -7.45 6.63 -9.40
CA VAL A 217 -6.89 7.97 -9.66
C VAL A 217 -7.91 8.83 -10.40
N ASP A 218 -7.71 10.15 -10.34
CA ASP A 218 -8.44 11.09 -11.20
C ASP A 218 -8.05 10.88 -12.67
N GLY A 219 -9.04 10.80 -13.56
CA GLY A 219 -8.73 10.59 -14.97
C GLY A 219 -9.96 10.43 -15.85
N VAL A 220 -9.72 10.07 -17.09
CA VAL A 220 -10.76 9.78 -18.08
C VAL A 220 -10.86 8.28 -18.29
N VAL A 221 -12.08 7.77 -18.29
CA VAL A 221 -12.36 6.35 -18.53
C VAL A 221 -12.10 6.00 -19.99
N GLY A 222 -11.35 4.93 -20.22
CA GLY A 222 -11.11 4.38 -21.54
C GLY A 222 -11.17 2.85 -21.52
N GLU A 223 -11.24 2.24 -22.67
CA GLU A 223 -11.20 0.79 -22.86
C GLU A 223 -12.20 0.02 -21.98
N ARG A 224 -13.45 0.49 -21.90
CA ARG A 224 -14.49 -0.10 -21.06
C ARG A 224 -14.99 -1.43 -21.61
N GLY A 225 -14.42 -2.54 -21.12
CA GLY A 225 -14.83 -3.91 -21.44
C GLY A 225 -16.03 -4.42 -20.62
N VAL A 226 -16.28 -3.80 -19.46
CA VAL A 226 -17.33 -4.24 -18.52
C VAL A 226 -18.73 -3.86 -18.99
N ARG A 227 -19.70 -4.77 -18.75
CA ARG A 227 -21.14 -4.56 -19.03
C ARG A 227 -21.98 -5.09 -17.86
N VAL A 228 -23.16 -4.48 -17.63
CA VAL A 228 -24.14 -4.99 -16.67
C VAL A 228 -24.54 -6.42 -17.06
N GLY A 229 -24.58 -7.32 -16.07
CA GLY A 229 -24.87 -8.73 -16.26
C GLY A 229 -23.62 -9.60 -16.57
N ALA A 230 -22.47 -8.99 -16.86
CA ALA A 230 -21.23 -9.74 -17.04
C ALA A 230 -20.76 -10.38 -15.72
N TYR A 231 -20.26 -11.60 -15.80
CA TYR A 231 -19.60 -12.25 -14.67
C TYR A 231 -18.10 -12.00 -14.73
N VAL A 232 -17.51 -11.52 -13.64
CA VAL A 232 -16.10 -11.12 -13.55
C VAL A 232 -15.35 -11.93 -12.49
N HIS A 233 -14.05 -12.06 -12.68
CA HIS A 233 -13.14 -12.72 -11.76
C HIS A 233 -12.00 -11.78 -11.34
N PRO A 234 -11.33 -12.04 -10.21
CA PRO A 234 -10.16 -11.28 -9.80
C PRO A 234 -9.12 -11.18 -10.91
N GLY A 235 -8.65 -9.97 -11.20
CA GLY A 235 -7.68 -9.71 -12.27
C GLY A 235 -8.26 -9.50 -13.68
N THR A 236 -9.57 -9.66 -13.88
CA THR A 236 -10.22 -9.31 -15.15
C THR A 236 -10.19 -7.80 -15.36
N GLY A 237 -9.56 -7.32 -16.45
CA GLY A 237 -9.59 -5.88 -16.78
C GLY A 237 -11.00 -5.42 -17.11
N LEU A 238 -11.52 -4.45 -16.37
CA LEU A 238 -12.86 -3.91 -16.54
C LEU A 238 -12.87 -2.67 -17.42
N LEU A 239 -11.96 -1.76 -17.15
CA LEU A 239 -11.77 -0.49 -17.85
C LEU A 239 -10.38 0.09 -17.48
N ALA A 240 -9.92 1.09 -18.21
CA ALA A 240 -8.72 1.84 -17.90
C ALA A 240 -9.08 3.25 -17.44
N VAL A 241 -8.38 3.76 -16.41
CA VAL A 241 -8.45 5.18 -16.01
C VAL A 241 -7.15 5.85 -16.42
N VAL A 242 -7.25 6.82 -17.31
CA VAL A 242 -6.13 7.56 -17.91
C VAL A 242 -6.01 8.93 -17.26
N PRO A 243 -4.96 9.22 -16.49
CA PRO A 243 -4.76 10.52 -15.84
C PRO A 243 -4.25 11.57 -16.85
N VAL A 244 -5.14 12.07 -17.69
CA VAL A 244 -4.81 12.99 -18.81
C VAL A 244 -4.08 14.25 -18.35
N ARG A 245 -4.31 14.74 -17.12
CA ARG A 245 -3.59 15.89 -16.55
C ARG A 245 -2.14 15.61 -16.20
N LYS A 246 -1.76 14.33 -16.07
CA LYS A 246 -0.40 13.87 -15.83
C LYS A 246 0.24 13.27 -17.08
N ALA A 247 -0.32 13.58 -18.26
CA ALA A 247 0.26 13.16 -19.52
C ALA A 247 1.63 13.81 -19.74
N TYR A 248 2.53 13.07 -20.36
CA TYR A 248 3.87 13.51 -20.73
C TYR A 248 4.19 13.03 -22.15
N VAL A 249 5.25 13.55 -22.73
CA VAL A 249 5.72 13.14 -24.05
C VAL A 249 6.93 12.24 -23.89
N LEU A 250 6.89 11.10 -24.55
CA LEU A 250 8.04 10.23 -24.73
C LEU A 250 8.62 10.50 -26.13
N ALA A 251 9.77 11.17 -26.18
CA ALA A 251 10.43 11.59 -27.40
C ALA A 251 11.70 10.77 -27.62
N ASN A 252 11.78 10.06 -28.75
CA ASN A 252 12.90 9.20 -29.09
C ASN A 252 13.94 9.98 -29.89
N PHE A 253 15.02 10.39 -29.22
CA PHE A 253 16.16 11.07 -29.85
C PHE A 253 17.24 10.08 -30.26
N GLN A 254 17.96 10.39 -31.31
CA GLN A 254 19.15 9.64 -31.70
C GLN A 254 20.25 9.80 -30.66
N GLU A 255 21.04 8.77 -30.40
CA GLU A 255 22.18 8.79 -29.47
C GLU A 255 23.12 9.97 -29.70
N THR A 256 23.34 10.33 -30.97
CA THR A 256 24.19 11.47 -31.38
C THR A 256 23.63 12.83 -30.98
N GLN A 257 22.32 12.96 -30.78
CA GLN A 257 21.64 14.19 -30.39
C GLN A 257 21.69 14.47 -28.88
N LEU A 258 21.98 13.45 -28.08
CA LEU A 258 21.87 13.50 -26.61
C LEU A 258 23.10 14.07 -25.91
N THR A 259 24.19 14.35 -26.63
CA THR A 259 25.47 14.77 -26.04
C THR A 259 25.35 16.00 -25.12
N LYS A 260 24.43 16.93 -25.43
CA LYS A 260 24.19 18.16 -24.67
C LYS A 260 22.85 18.24 -24.00
N VAL A 261 22.02 17.18 -24.08
CA VAL A 261 20.70 17.13 -23.43
C VAL A 261 20.86 16.84 -21.96
N GLN A 262 20.23 17.66 -21.11
CA GLN A 262 20.25 17.56 -19.66
C GLN A 262 18.85 17.74 -19.10
N THR A 263 18.59 17.11 -17.96
CA THR A 263 17.36 17.29 -17.19
C THR A 263 17.16 18.76 -16.83
N GLY A 264 15.92 19.26 -16.95
CA GLY A 264 15.54 20.63 -16.67
C GLY A 264 15.68 21.59 -17.85
N GLN A 265 16.21 21.16 -18.98
CA GLN A 265 16.26 22.00 -20.19
C GLN A 265 14.87 22.23 -20.76
N SER A 266 14.64 23.45 -21.32
CA SER A 266 13.37 23.79 -21.94
C SER A 266 13.15 23.03 -23.25
N ALA A 267 11.90 22.58 -23.43
CA ALA A 267 11.46 21.91 -24.64
C ALA A 267 10.20 22.58 -25.21
N THR A 268 10.04 22.47 -26.50
CA THR A 268 8.82 22.91 -27.20
C THR A 268 8.22 21.71 -27.92
N ILE A 269 6.92 21.53 -27.76
CA ILE A 269 6.18 20.39 -28.32
C ILE A 269 5.12 20.93 -29.28
N TRP A 270 5.11 20.43 -30.48
CA TRP A 270 4.05 20.68 -31.47
C TRP A 270 3.20 19.43 -31.57
N VAL A 271 1.93 19.58 -31.23
CA VAL A 271 0.95 18.51 -31.35
C VAL A 271 0.25 18.65 -32.70
N ASP A 272 0.24 17.60 -33.50
CA ASP A 272 -0.33 17.62 -34.86
C ASP A 272 -1.78 18.08 -34.91
N THR A 273 -2.53 17.76 -33.82
CA THR A 273 -3.94 18.18 -33.68
C THR A 273 -4.12 19.69 -33.43
N PHE A 274 -3.09 20.39 -32.96
CA PHE A 274 -3.14 21.83 -32.65
C PHE A 274 -2.10 22.61 -33.43
N PRO A 275 -2.22 22.70 -34.77
CA PRO A 275 -1.21 23.37 -35.62
C PRO A 275 -1.06 24.83 -35.23
N GLY A 276 0.18 25.28 -35.15
CA GLY A 276 0.51 26.67 -34.81
C GLY A 276 0.47 27.05 -33.32
N HIS A 277 0.18 26.12 -32.43
CA HIS A 277 0.13 26.36 -31.00
C HIS A 277 1.12 25.44 -30.24
N PRO A 278 2.41 25.84 -30.20
CA PRO A 278 3.41 25.04 -29.50
C PRO A 278 3.15 25.05 -27.99
N LEU A 279 3.33 23.89 -27.37
CA LEU A 279 3.28 23.70 -25.92
C LEU A 279 4.68 23.74 -25.33
N LYS A 280 4.82 24.42 -24.21
CA LYS A 280 6.07 24.45 -23.44
C LYS A 280 6.19 23.22 -22.59
N ALA A 281 7.38 22.68 -22.51
CA ALA A 281 7.72 21.53 -21.70
C ALA A 281 9.16 21.64 -21.24
N HIS A 282 9.58 20.76 -20.38
CA HIS A 282 10.96 20.59 -19.95
C HIS A 282 11.36 19.13 -19.96
N VAL A 283 12.67 18.88 -20.04
CA VAL A 283 13.24 17.55 -19.94
C VAL A 283 13.13 17.09 -18.49
N ASP A 284 12.31 16.04 -18.25
CA ASP A 284 12.16 15.41 -16.93
C ASP A 284 13.30 14.41 -16.69
N SER A 285 13.48 13.48 -17.61
CA SER A 285 14.50 12.43 -17.47
C SER A 285 14.89 11.83 -18.82
N LEU A 286 16.06 11.19 -18.86
CA LEU A 286 16.54 10.39 -19.98
C LEU A 286 16.43 8.91 -19.59
N ALA A 287 15.96 8.08 -20.52
CA ALA A 287 15.88 6.63 -20.28
C ALA A 287 17.29 6.03 -20.07
N PRO A 288 17.44 5.06 -19.16
CA PRO A 288 18.73 4.43 -18.87
C PRO A 288 19.21 3.49 -19.99
N ALA A 289 18.35 3.19 -20.98
CA ALA A 289 18.68 2.30 -22.08
C ALA A 289 17.93 2.70 -23.35
N THR A 290 18.41 2.20 -24.49
CA THR A 290 17.76 2.41 -25.80
C THR A 290 16.46 1.61 -25.88
N GLY A 291 15.54 2.02 -26.74
CA GLY A 291 14.26 1.31 -26.93
C GLY A 291 14.44 -0.15 -27.35
N VAL A 292 15.52 -0.46 -28.08
CA VAL A 292 15.84 -1.83 -28.50
C VAL A 292 16.25 -2.72 -27.31
N ALA A 293 16.92 -2.17 -26.30
CA ALA A 293 17.35 -2.94 -25.13
C ALA A 293 16.16 -3.44 -24.27
N PHE A 294 15.01 -2.75 -24.33
CA PHE A 294 13.78 -3.13 -23.63
C PHE A 294 12.72 -3.77 -24.56
N ALA A 295 13.05 -3.96 -25.84
CA ALA A 295 12.11 -4.57 -26.76
C ALA A 295 11.92 -6.05 -26.43
N ALA A 296 10.68 -6.52 -26.45
CA ALA A 296 10.34 -7.95 -26.20
C ALA A 296 10.95 -8.89 -27.25
N ILE A 297 11.22 -8.40 -28.46
CA ILE A 297 11.90 -9.12 -29.53
C ILE A 297 13.10 -8.24 -29.93
N GLN A 298 14.31 -8.72 -29.67
CA GLN A 298 15.51 -8.05 -30.14
C GLN A 298 15.68 -8.30 -31.64
N PRO A 299 15.90 -7.23 -32.45
CA PRO A 299 16.18 -7.42 -33.87
C PRO A 299 17.54 -8.11 -34.02
N ASP A 300 17.54 -9.32 -34.57
CA ASP A 300 18.73 -10.04 -34.92
C ASP A 300 19.08 -9.83 -36.41
N ASN A 301 20.32 -9.43 -36.67
CA ASN A 301 20.81 -9.27 -38.05
C ASN A 301 21.16 -10.66 -38.64
N ALA A 302 20.21 -11.29 -39.34
CA ALA A 302 20.33 -12.62 -39.91
C ALA A 302 21.49 -12.80 -40.93
N THR A 303 22.18 -11.72 -41.33
CA THR A 303 23.20 -11.76 -42.39
C THR A 303 24.63 -11.79 -41.86
N GLY A 304 24.88 -11.85 -40.53
CA GLY A 304 26.23 -11.98 -39.95
C GLY A 304 27.16 -10.75 -40.10
N ASN A 305 26.72 -9.69 -40.80
CA ASN A 305 27.50 -8.44 -40.91
C ASN A 305 27.00 -7.43 -39.90
N PHE A 306 27.87 -7.04 -38.98
CA PHE A 306 27.59 -5.95 -38.03
C PHE A 306 27.54 -4.61 -38.77
N THR A 307 26.38 -4.03 -38.94
CA THR A 307 26.20 -2.63 -39.36
C THR A 307 25.85 -1.78 -38.14
N LYS A 308 26.63 -0.74 -37.85
CA LYS A 308 26.32 0.22 -36.80
C LYS A 308 25.04 0.98 -37.18
N VAL A 309 23.92 0.68 -36.50
CA VAL A 309 22.66 1.42 -36.63
C VAL A 309 22.58 2.38 -35.44
N VAL A 310 22.34 3.67 -35.72
CA VAL A 310 22.14 4.69 -34.67
C VAL A 310 20.90 4.32 -33.85
N GLN A 311 21.12 4.13 -32.55
CA GLN A 311 20.05 3.78 -31.63
C GLN A 311 19.28 5.04 -31.18
N ARG A 312 18.01 4.84 -30.78
CA ARG A 312 17.19 5.91 -30.19
C ARG A 312 17.05 5.70 -28.70
N VAL A 313 17.19 6.78 -27.95
CA VAL A 313 17.02 6.79 -26.51
C VAL A 313 15.78 7.62 -26.18
N PRO A 314 14.82 7.07 -25.45
CA PRO A 314 13.63 7.80 -25.01
C PRO A 314 14.00 8.92 -24.02
N VAL A 315 13.47 10.10 -24.24
CA VAL A 315 13.54 11.26 -23.33
C VAL A 315 12.13 11.61 -22.91
N LYS A 316 11.91 11.67 -21.61
CA LYS A 316 10.63 12.07 -21.03
C LYS A 316 10.57 13.59 -20.94
N LEU A 317 9.54 14.19 -21.54
CA LEU A 317 9.27 15.62 -21.51
C LEU A 317 7.95 15.85 -20.79
N THR A 318 7.94 16.69 -19.76
CA THR A 318 6.75 17.04 -18.98
C THR A 318 6.27 18.41 -19.38
N PHE A 319 4.96 18.56 -19.61
CA PHE A 319 4.36 19.84 -19.95
C PHE A 319 4.46 20.83 -18.78
N ASP A 320 4.79 22.08 -19.09
CA ASP A 320 4.80 23.13 -18.07
C ASP A 320 3.36 23.44 -17.61
N PRO A 321 3.16 23.78 -16.34
CA PRO A 321 1.84 24.07 -15.80
C PRO A 321 1.22 25.33 -16.40
N GLY A 322 -0.12 25.41 -16.35
CA GLY A 322 -0.86 26.61 -16.77
C GLY A 322 -1.12 26.72 -18.26
N GLN A 323 -1.00 25.65 -19.03
CA GLN A 323 -1.30 25.62 -20.46
C GLN A 323 -2.65 24.93 -20.74
N PRO A 324 -3.73 25.67 -21.09
CA PRO A 324 -5.06 25.07 -21.29
C PRO A 324 -5.13 24.03 -22.41
N LEU A 325 -4.23 24.12 -23.40
CA LEU A 325 -4.16 23.16 -24.49
C LEU A 325 -3.53 21.83 -24.06
N ALA A 326 -2.66 21.81 -23.06
CA ALA A 326 -2.08 20.59 -22.53
C ALA A 326 -3.16 19.65 -21.93
N GLU A 327 -4.22 20.19 -21.37
CA GLU A 327 -5.36 19.39 -20.86
C GLU A 327 -6.21 18.74 -21.98
N LYS A 328 -6.10 19.24 -23.20
CA LYS A 328 -6.79 18.69 -24.38
C LYS A 328 -6.00 17.62 -25.12
N VAL A 329 -4.73 17.45 -24.77
CA VAL A 329 -3.88 16.43 -25.36
C VAL A 329 -4.38 15.04 -24.90
N ARG A 330 -4.31 14.06 -25.79
CA ARG A 330 -4.71 12.67 -25.51
C ARG A 330 -3.52 11.74 -25.67
N VAL A 331 -3.50 10.69 -24.87
CA VAL A 331 -2.52 9.61 -24.97
C VAL A 331 -2.58 8.99 -26.37
N GLY A 332 -1.42 8.74 -26.96
CA GLY A 332 -1.28 8.21 -28.32
C GLY A 332 -1.21 9.27 -29.41
N MET A 333 -1.38 10.58 -29.12
CA MET A 333 -1.17 11.62 -30.11
C MET A 333 0.29 11.71 -30.50
N SER A 334 0.57 11.81 -31.81
CA SER A 334 1.90 12.10 -32.36
C SER A 334 2.23 13.57 -32.15
N VAL A 335 3.50 13.82 -31.86
CA VAL A 335 4.02 15.18 -31.62
C VAL A 335 5.43 15.33 -32.19
N GLU A 336 5.81 16.55 -32.52
CA GLU A 336 7.19 16.91 -32.73
C GLU A 336 7.75 17.56 -31.47
N ALA A 337 8.92 17.11 -31.03
CA ALA A 337 9.58 17.61 -29.83
C ALA A 337 10.93 18.25 -30.18
N ARG A 338 11.14 19.45 -29.64
CA ARG A 338 12.40 20.19 -29.80
C ARG A 338 12.92 20.59 -28.43
N ILE A 339 14.15 20.22 -28.13
CA ILE A 339 14.86 20.58 -26.89
C ILE A 339 15.86 21.71 -27.21
N ASP A 340 15.86 22.74 -26.38
CA ASP A 340 16.84 23.82 -26.46
C ASP A 340 18.01 23.51 -25.49
N THR A 341 19.11 23.04 -26.04
CA THR A 341 20.30 22.64 -25.26
C THR A 341 21.13 23.84 -24.78
N SER A 342 20.78 25.09 -25.21
CA SER A 342 21.39 26.32 -24.69
C SER A 342 20.70 26.84 -23.42
N SER A 343 19.48 26.35 -23.12
CA SER A 343 18.75 26.75 -21.92
C SER A 343 19.45 26.21 -20.66
N THR A 344 19.62 27.10 -19.67
CA THR A 344 20.11 26.69 -18.35
C THR A 344 19.03 25.86 -17.69
N PRO A 345 19.32 24.68 -17.11
CA PRO A 345 18.34 23.88 -16.42
C PRO A 345 17.67 24.68 -15.31
N GLU A 346 16.36 24.90 -15.38
CA GLU A 346 15.60 25.47 -14.27
C GLU A 346 15.39 24.37 -13.21
N GLY A 347 15.92 24.59 -12.00
CA GLY A 347 15.50 23.87 -10.81
C GLY A 347 16.15 22.52 -10.51
N ILE A 348 17.47 22.38 -10.74
CA ILE A 348 18.21 21.28 -10.09
C ILE A 348 18.32 21.63 -8.60
N HIS A 349 17.41 21.13 -7.78
CA HIS A 349 17.65 21.01 -6.35
C HIS A 349 18.88 20.10 -6.18
N SER A 350 19.91 20.62 -5.53
CA SER A 350 21.30 20.12 -5.41
C SER A 350 21.46 18.74 -4.77
N HIS A 351 20.48 17.86 -4.79
CA HIS A 351 20.55 16.53 -4.19
C HIS A 351 20.87 15.38 -5.17
N ASP A 352 20.70 15.54 -6.48
CA ASP A 352 20.87 14.43 -7.45
C ASP A 352 22.13 14.51 -8.33
N ALA A 353 22.97 15.54 -8.16
CA ALA A 353 24.19 15.71 -8.97
C ALA A 353 25.29 14.67 -8.70
N ARG A 354 25.08 13.67 -7.83
CA ARG A 354 26.13 12.69 -7.42
C ARG A 354 26.12 11.36 -8.17
N TYR A 355 25.22 11.16 -9.12
CA TYR A 355 25.10 9.88 -9.84
C TYR A 355 25.32 9.95 -11.36
N LEU A 356 25.78 11.08 -11.88
CA LEU A 356 26.15 11.19 -13.29
C LEU A 356 27.66 11.03 -13.45
N TRP A 357 28.04 9.85 -13.91
CA TRP A 357 29.37 9.50 -14.46
C TRP A 357 30.58 9.59 -13.51
N LYS A 358 30.85 8.50 -12.80
CA LYS A 358 32.21 8.03 -12.56
C LYS A 358 32.43 6.74 -13.32
#